data_243da99564df2fb79183bb96e8a22d62
#
_entry.id   243da99564df2fb79183bb96e8a22d62
#
_cell.length_a   1.000
_cell.length_b   1.000
_cell.length_c   1.000
_cell.angle_alpha   90.00
_cell.angle_beta   90.00
_cell.angle_gamma   90.00
#
_symmetry.space_group_name_H-M   'P 1'
#
loop_
_entity.id
_entity.type
_entity.pdbx_description
1 polymer ?
#
loop_
_entity_poly.entity_id
_entity_poly.type
_entity_poly.pdbx_seq_one_letter_code
_entity_poly.pdbx_strand_id
1 'polypeptide(L)'
;MGDRHELGDVDIFTVGALGRPGERVFYLQARQSGRTFSVKCEKQQTDALATYLGQLLTDLPAPDDLPLPIMLELDEPVHPVFVLGGIGVAWDEISDRVVLSLEEVVATDEEGNPDAEEEAARSSMHLRITRGQAQAFAQRGSDLVSAGRPPCRYCGLPLDPDGHPCPRMN
;
A
#
# COMPACT_ATOMS: atom_id res chain seq x y z
N MET A 1 22.23 10.58 -0.15
CA MET A 1 21.07 11.49 -0.29
C MET A 1 19.94 10.70 -0.93
N GLY A 2 18.80 10.63 -0.25
CA GLY A 2 17.65 9.90 -0.77
C GLY A 2 17.00 10.58 -1.97
N ASP A 3 16.33 9.78 -2.78
CA ASP A 3 15.61 10.28 -3.94
C ASP A 3 14.25 10.86 -3.54
N ARG A 4 13.92 12.04 -4.04
CA ARG A 4 12.61 12.66 -3.86
C ARG A 4 11.82 12.57 -5.15
N HIS A 5 10.69 11.89 -5.09
CA HIS A 5 9.78 11.71 -6.21
C HIS A 5 8.53 12.59 -6.02
N GLU A 6 8.48 13.71 -6.73
CA GLU A 6 7.32 14.62 -6.74
C GLU A 6 6.47 14.32 -7.98
N LEU A 7 5.46 13.48 -7.83
CA LEU A 7 4.67 12.99 -8.97
C LEU A 7 3.45 13.89 -9.28
N GLY A 8 2.94 14.63 -8.29
CA GLY A 8 1.69 15.37 -8.50
C GLY A 8 0.51 14.44 -8.75
N ASP A 9 -0.39 14.79 -9.67
CA ASP A 9 -1.52 13.94 -10.04
C ASP A 9 -1.04 12.72 -10.82
N VAL A 10 -1.34 11.52 -10.32
CA VAL A 10 -0.95 10.26 -10.98
C VAL A 10 -2.09 9.69 -11.81
N ASP A 11 -1.74 8.95 -12.86
CA ASP A 11 -2.73 8.29 -13.73
C ASP A 11 -3.33 7.06 -13.05
N ILE A 12 -2.52 6.30 -12.31
CA ILE A 12 -2.91 5.10 -11.56
C ILE A 12 -2.19 5.09 -10.21
N PHE A 13 -2.92 4.71 -9.16
CA PHE A 13 -2.37 4.34 -7.87
C PHE A 13 -2.99 3.03 -7.43
N THR A 14 -2.16 2.03 -7.19
CA THR A 14 -2.62 0.68 -6.90
C THR A 14 -1.74 -0.03 -5.88
N VAL A 15 -2.20 -1.17 -5.44
CA VAL A 15 -1.46 -2.12 -4.60
C VAL A 15 -1.58 -3.52 -5.18
N GLY A 16 -0.55 -4.29 -5.04
CA GLY A 16 -0.53 -5.69 -5.42
C GLY A 16 0.40 -6.50 -4.54
N ALA A 17 0.32 -7.81 -4.66
CA ALA A 17 1.17 -8.74 -3.94
C ALA A 17 1.69 -9.80 -4.90
N LEU A 18 2.98 -10.09 -4.81
CA LEU A 18 3.66 -11.12 -5.58
C LEU A 18 4.11 -12.25 -4.66
N GLY A 19 4.02 -13.48 -5.14
CA GLY A 19 4.39 -14.68 -4.40
C GLY A 19 3.18 -15.49 -3.91
N ARG A 20 3.48 -16.60 -3.24
CA ARG A 20 2.46 -17.51 -2.71
C ARG A 20 1.83 -16.96 -1.43
N PRO A 21 0.59 -17.35 -1.08
CA PRO A 21 0.01 -17.05 0.22
C PRO A 21 0.95 -17.45 1.35
N GLY A 22 1.23 -16.50 2.28
CA GLY A 22 2.21 -16.67 3.36
C GLY A 22 3.62 -16.20 3.04
N GLU A 23 3.96 -16.06 1.76
CA GLU A 23 5.27 -15.58 1.26
C GLU A 23 5.12 -14.35 0.35
N ARG A 24 3.96 -13.70 0.37
CA ARG A 24 3.67 -12.58 -0.49
C ARG A 24 4.44 -11.33 -0.09
N VAL A 25 4.96 -10.65 -1.10
CA VAL A 25 5.55 -9.32 -0.97
C VAL A 25 4.59 -8.30 -1.55
N PHE A 26 4.24 -7.29 -0.76
CA PHE A 26 3.30 -6.24 -1.13
C PHE A 26 4.03 -5.05 -1.72
N TYR A 27 3.43 -4.45 -2.75
CA TYR A 27 3.94 -3.25 -3.40
C TYR A 27 2.82 -2.24 -3.62
N LEU A 28 3.10 -0.98 -3.27
CA LEU A 28 2.35 0.16 -3.79
C LEU A 28 2.95 0.55 -5.13
N GLN A 29 2.12 0.92 -6.08
CA GLN A 29 2.58 1.32 -7.40
C GLN A 29 1.83 2.54 -7.90
N ALA A 30 2.58 3.55 -8.31
CA ALA A 30 2.06 4.76 -8.95
C ALA A 30 2.55 4.83 -10.39
N ARG A 31 1.67 5.18 -11.30
CA ARG A 31 1.99 5.41 -12.71
C ARG A 31 1.67 6.84 -13.09
N GLN A 32 2.61 7.47 -13.74
CA GLN A 32 2.45 8.83 -14.24
C GLN A 32 3.20 9.00 -15.55
N SER A 33 2.50 9.47 -16.57
CA SER A 33 3.09 9.80 -17.89
C SER A 33 3.97 8.68 -18.45
N GLY A 34 3.49 7.43 -18.37
CA GLY A 34 4.18 6.25 -18.87
C GLY A 34 5.34 5.75 -17.99
N ARG A 35 5.57 6.36 -16.83
CA ARG A 35 6.57 5.92 -15.84
C ARG A 35 5.88 5.22 -14.69
N THR A 36 6.50 4.15 -14.20
CA THR A 36 6.02 3.36 -13.08
C THR A 36 6.98 3.49 -11.90
N PHE A 37 6.43 3.79 -10.74
CA PHE A 37 7.14 3.90 -9.47
C PHE A 37 6.56 2.89 -8.49
N SER A 38 7.40 2.04 -7.93
CA SER A 38 6.99 1.00 -7.00
C SER A 38 7.66 1.19 -5.65
N VAL A 39 6.92 0.94 -4.58
CA VAL A 39 7.41 0.97 -3.20
C VAL A 39 7.05 -0.35 -2.55
N LYS A 40 8.06 -1.02 -1.98
CA LYS A 40 7.81 -2.25 -1.21
C LYS A 40 7.19 -1.90 0.13
N CYS A 41 6.14 -2.60 0.53
CA CYS A 41 5.46 -2.36 1.79
C CYS A 41 5.07 -3.66 2.50
N GLU A 42 4.62 -3.52 3.75
CA GLU A 42 4.11 -4.62 4.54
C GLU A 42 2.58 -4.75 4.39
N LYS A 43 2.07 -5.96 4.63
CA LYS A 43 0.64 -6.24 4.63
C LYS A 43 -0.14 -5.29 5.56
N GLN A 44 0.40 -5.03 6.77
CA GLN A 44 -0.21 -4.14 7.74
C GLN A 44 -0.28 -2.69 7.27
N GLN A 45 0.73 -2.22 6.52
CA GLN A 45 0.73 -0.88 5.93
C GLN A 45 -0.32 -0.77 4.82
N THR A 46 -0.48 -1.81 4.01
CA THR A 46 -1.55 -1.90 3.01
C THR A 46 -2.93 -1.83 3.66
N ASP A 47 -3.15 -2.62 4.71
CA ASP A 47 -4.41 -2.65 5.46
C ASP A 47 -4.74 -1.30 6.09
N ALA A 48 -3.76 -0.69 6.75
CA ALA A 48 -3.91 0.62 7.39
C ALA A 48 -4.26 1.71 6.36
N LEU A 49 -3.56 1.76 5.23
CA LEU A 49 -3.84 2.74 4.18
C LEU A 49 -5.21 2.52 3.55
N ALA A 50 -5.57 1.28 3.22
CA ALA A 50 -6.87 0.94 2.65
C ALA A 50 -8.02 1.32 3.60
N THR A 51 -7.88 1.00 4.88
CA THR A 51 -8.85 1.35 5.92
C THR A 51 -8.99 2.86 6.08
N TYR A 52 -7.87 3.58 6.16
CA TYR A 52 -7.88 5.04 6.31
C TYR A 52 -8.53 5.74 5.12
N LEU A 53 -8.18 5.33 3.89
CA LEU A 53 -8.80 5.89 2.68
C LEU A 53 -10.30 5.60 2.62
N GLY A 54 -10.72 4.39 2.98
CA GLY A 54 -12.13 4.04 3.07
C GLY A 54 -12.89 4.91 4.07
N GLN A 55 -12.33 5.15 5.23
CA GLN A 55 -12.92 6.04 6.25
C GLN A 55 -12.99 7.50 5.79
N LEU A 56 -11.90 8.02 5.21
CA LEU A 56 -11.85 9.37 4.66
C LEU A 56 -12.97 9.62 3.65
N LEU A 57 -13.22 8.66 2.78
CA LEU A 57 -14.23 8.76 1.72
C LEU A 57 -15.67 8.68 2.24
N THR A 58 -15.89 8.18 3.46
CA THR A 58 -17.23 8.06 4.04
C THR A 58 -17.93 9.42 4.18
N ASP A 59 -17.16 10.45 4.47
CA ASP A 59 -17.67 11.82 4.68
C ASP A 59 -17.64 12.69 3.41
N LEU A 60 -17.21 12.11 2.28
CA LEU A 60 -17.08 12.81 1.01
C LEU A 60 -18.14 12.32 0.00
N PRO A 61 -18.53 13.15 -0.98
CA PRO A 61 -19.38 12.69 -2.06
C PRO A 61 -18.77 11.50 -2.81
N ALA A 62 -19.59 10.55 -3.22
CA ALA A 62 -19.15 9.41 -4.02
C ALA A 62 -18.43 9.90 -5.29
N PRO A 63 -17.33 9.22 -5.70
CA PRO A 63 -16.65 9.58 -6.94
C PRO A 63 -17.48 9.18 -8.16
N ASP A 64 -17.39 9.98 -9.22
CA ASP A 64 -18.07 9.71 -10.49
C ASP A 64 -17.34 8.67 -11.34
N ASP A 65 -16.00 8.67 -11.26
CA ASP A 65 -15.13 7.81 -12.07
C ASP A 65 -14.31 6.86 -11.18
N LEU A 66 -14.37 5.57 -11.49
CA LEU A 66 -13.53 4.54 -10.89
C LEU A 66 -12.57 3.97 -11.95
N PRO A 67 -11.30 3.72 -11.60
CA PRO A 67 -10.38 3.00 -12.47
C PRO A 67 -10.91 1.61 -12.83
N LEU A 68 -10.68 1.17 -14.05
CA LEU A 68 -11.02 -0.20 -14.44
C LEU A 68 -10.14 -1.20 -13.69
N PRO A 69 -10.69 -2.34 -13.23
CA PRO A 69 -9.93 -3.33 -12.47
C PRO A 69 -8.63 -3.79 -13.14
N ILE A 70 -8.63 -3.94 -14.47
CA ILE A 70 -7.44 -4.33 -15.22
C ILE A 70 -6.30 -3.30 -15.12
N MET A 71 -6.62 -2.04 -14.93
CA MET A 71 -5.63 -0.96 -14.77
C MET A 71 -4.97 -0.99 -13.40
N LEU A 72 -5.52 -1.75 -12.45
CA LEU A 72 -5.03 -1.85 -11.07
C LEU A 72 -4.03 -3.01 -10.89
N GLU A 73 -3.81 -3.83 -11.91
CA GLU A 73 -2.76 -4.85 -11.86
C GLU A 73 -1.38 -4.20 -11.81
N LEU A 74 -0.43 -4.86 -11.11
CA LEU A 74 0.95 -4.38 -11.07
C LEU A 74 1.59 -4.48 -12.46
N ASP A 75 2.33 -3.44 -12.83
CA ASP A 75 3.29 -3.53 -13.93
C ASP A 75 4.49 -4.35 -13.48
N GLU A 76 4.78 -5.42 -14.19
CA GLU A 76 5.91 -6.31 -13.91
C GLU A 76 6.96 -6.23 -15.02
N PRO A 77 8.25 -6.41 -14.68
CA PRO A 77 8.81 -6.71 -13.37
C PRO A 77 8.76 -5.51 -12.42
N VAL A 78 8.55 -5.76 -11.11
CA VAL A 78 8.48 -4.73 -10.09
C VAL A 78 9.88 -4.40 -9.57
N HIS A 79 10.25 -3.12 -9.66
CA HIS A 79 11.51 -2.59 -9.13
C HIS A 79 11.21 -1.50 -8.10
N PRO A 80 11.21 -1.83 -6.80
CA PRO A 80 10.91 -0.84 -5.78
C PRO A 80 12.02 0.20 -5.67
N VAL A 81 11.63 1.47 -5.58
CA VAL A 81 12.58 2.59 -5.39
C VAL A 81 13.03 2.71 -3.94
N PHE A 82 12.19 2.30 -2.99
CA PHE A 82 12.52 2.16 -1.57
C PHE A 82 11.56 1.22 -0.86
N VAL A 83 11.84 0.95 0.42
CA VAL A 83 10.97 0.22 1.33
C VAL A 83 10.21 1.21 2.20
N LEU A 84 8.90 1.07 2.27
CA LEU A 84 8.01 1.99 2.97
C LEU A 84 8.22 1.94 4.49
N GLY A 85 8.42 3.10 5.08
CA GLY A 85 8.42 3.33 6.53
C GLY A 85 7.15 4.06 6.95
N GLY A 86 7.01 5.32 6.57
CA GLY A 86 5.89 6.17 6.94
C GLY A 86 4.92 6.46 5.79
N ILE A 87 3.64 6.68 6.15
CA ILE A 87 2.60 7.12 5.23
C ILE A 87 1.90 8.35 5.81
N GLY A 88 1.90 9.44 5.08
CA GLY A 88 1.07 10.60 5.35
C GLY A 88 -0.09 10.67 4.37
N VAL A 89 -1.29 11.01 4.87
CA VAL A 89 -2.49 11.19 4.06
C VAL A 89 -3.15 12.50 4.44
N ALA A 90 -3.48 13.33 3.47
CA ALA A 90 -4.21 14.56 3.65
C ALA A 90 -5.29 14.72 2.57
N TRP A 91 -6.38 15.38 2.93
CA TRP A 91 -7.42 15.77 2.00
C TRP A 91 -7.25 17.23 1.59
N ASP A 92 -7.12 17.47 0.30
CA ASP A 92 -7.13 18.82 -0.28
C ASP A 92 -8.48 19.09 -0.93
N GLU A 93 -9.33 19.80 -0.21
CA GLU A 93 -10.68 20.15 -0.64
C GLU A 93 -10.68 21.05 -1.88
N ILE A 94 -9.68 21.93 -2.00
CA ILE A 94 -9.60 22.91 -3.09
C ILE A 94 -9.35 22.20 -4.42
N SER A 95 -8.42 21.25 -4.45
CA SER A 95 -8.10 20.48 -5.66
C SER A 95 -8.94 19.22 -5.84
N ASP A 96 -9.78 18.86 -4.86
CA ASP A 96 -10.51 17.59 -4.81
C ASP A 96 -9.57 16.39 -4.98
N ARG A 97 -8.51 16.37 -4.15
CA ARG A 97 -7.47 15.32 -4.20
C ARG A 97 -7.09 14.81 -2.81
N VAL A 98 -6.81 13.52 -2.76
CA VAL A 98 -6.10 12.93 -1.63
C VAL A 98 -4.61 13.07 -1.90
N VAL A 99 -3.89 13.68 -0.97
CA VAL A 99 -2.44 13.86 -1.03
C VAL A 99 -1.78 12.76 -0.21
N LEU A 100 -0.86 12.03 -0.82
CA LEU A 100 -0.10 10.96 -0.18
C LEU A 100 1.37 11.34 -0.09
N SER A 101 1.96 11.10 1.07
CA SER A 101 3.39 11.17 1.33
C SER A 101 3.88 9.80 1.77
N LEU A 102 4.73 9.18 0.98
CA LEU A 102 5.36 7.90 1.26
C LEU A 102 6.82 8.13 1.58
N GLU A 103 7.28 7.63 2.72
CA GLU A 103 8.63 7.85 3.20
C GLU A 103 9.35 6.53 3.40
N GLU A 104 10.64 6.51 3.04
CA GLU A 104 11.50 5.34 3.21
C GLU A 104 11.65 4.98 4.69
N VAL A 105 11.70 3.68 4.98
CA VAL A 105 12.07 3.20 6.30
C VAL A 105 13.53 3.55 6.59
N VAL A 106 13.78 4.09 7.77
CA VAL A 106 15.12 4.36 8.27
C VAL A 106 15.42 3.48 9.47
N ALA A 107 16.69 3.16 9.69
CA ALA A 107 17.10 2.42 10.87
C ALA A 107 16.84 3.25 12.13
N THR A 108 16.47 2.57 13.20
CA THR A 108 16.26 3.18 14.52
C THR A 108 17.25 2.56 15.52
N ASP A 109 17.62 3.33 16.52
CA ASP A 109 18.41 2.84 17.65
C ASP A 109 17.57 1.91 18.55
N GLU A 110 18.18 1.38 19.61
CA GLU A 110 17.49 0.50 20.57
C GLU A 110 16.35 1.21 21.32
N GLU A 111 16.34 2.52 21.36
CA GLU A 111 15.32 3.36 21.97
C GLU A 111 14.20 3.76 21.00
N GLY A 112 14.33 3.37 19.71
CA GLY A 112 13.36 3.64 18.66
C GLY A 112 13.51 5.01 17.99
N ASN A 113 14.61 5.74 18.24
CA ASN A 113 14.88 7.00 17.57
C ASN A 113 15.52 6.75 16.21
N PRO A 114 15.09 7.44 15.15
CA PRO A 114 15.73 7.32 13.84
C PRO A 114 17.16 7.90 13.88
N ASP A 115 18.04 7.28 13.12
CA ASP A 115 19.35 7.88 12.85
C ASP A 115 19.17 9.20 12.10
N ALA A 116 19.69 10.29 12.63
CA ALA A 116 19.47 11.64 12.11
C ALA A 116 20.05 11.84 10.70
N GLU A 117 21.16 11.17 10.37
CA GLU A 117 21.76 11.25 9.04
C GLU A 117 20.95 10.43 8.02
N GLU A 118 20.50 9.24 8.40
CA GLU A 118 19.63 8.41 7.58
C GLU A 118 18.25 9.07 7.37
N GLU A 119 17.66 9.67 8.42
CA GLU A 119 16.41 10.41 8.31
C GLU A 119 16.52 11.59 7.34
N ALA A 120 17.62 12.33 7.40
CA ALA A 120 17.86 13.45 6.47
C ALA A 120 18.10 12.98 5.03
N ALA A 121 18.59 11.76 4.86
CA ALA A 121 18.92 11.17 3.57
C ALA A 121 17.84 10.23 3.01
N ARG A 122 16.70 10.03 3.73
CA ARG A 122 15.66 9.10 3.31
C ARG A 122 14.99 9.50 1.99
N SER A 123 14.62 8.49 1.23
CA SER A 123 13.83 8.69 0.00
C SER A 123 12.37 8.96 0.33
N SER A 124 11.70 9.68 -0.54
CA SER A 124 10.27 9.99 -0.39
C SER A 124 9.56 10.09 -1.72
N MET A 125 8.25 9.86 -1.69
CA MET A 125 7.38 10.00 -2.85
C MET A 125 6.12 10.76 -2.44
N HIS A 126 5.85 11.86 -3.14
CA HIS A 126 4.65 12.66 -2.95
C HIS A 126 3.78 12.57 -4.20
N LEU A 127 2.51 12.26 -3.99
CA LEU A 127 1.57 12.11 -5.09
C LEU A 127 0.15 12.54 -4.69
N ARG A 128 -0.68 12.79 -5.68
CA ARG A 128 -2.08 13.12 -5.49
C ARG A 128 -2.95 12.15 -6.28
N ILE A 129 -4.02 11.71 -5.66
CA ILE A 129 -4.98 10.78 -6.25
C ILE A 129 -6.40 11.35 -6.18
N THR A 130 -7.23 10.93 -7.12
CA THR A 130 -8.66 11.26 -7.11
C THR A 130 -9.40 10.46 -6.05
N ARG A 131 -10.62 10.88 -5.69
CA ARG A 131 -11.50 10.08 -4.81
C ARG A 131 -11.78 8.70 -5.40
N GLY A 132 -11.95 8.60 -6.73
CA GLY A 132 -12.14 7.33 -7.42
C GLY A 132 -10.94 6.39 -7.30
N GLN A 133 -9.73 6.92 -7.47
CA GLN A 133 -8.49 6.16 -7.27
C GLN A 133 -8.35 5.71 -5.80
N ALA A 134 -8.68 6.58 -4.85
CA ALA A 134 -8.66 6.25 -3.42
C ALA A 134 -9.66 5.14 -3.08
N GLN A 135 -10.88 5.19 -3.61
CA GLN A 135 -11.89 4.16 -3.41
C GLN A 135 -11.46 2.81 -4.02
N ALA A 136 -10.95 2.82 -5.23
CA ALA A 136 -10.46 1.62 -5.89
C ALA A 136 -9.28 1.00 -5.12
N PHE A 137 -8.37 1.84 -4.61
CA PHE A 137 -7.27 1.38 -3.77
C PHE A 137 -7.77 0.76 -2.46
N ALA A 138 -8.69 1.42 -1.76
CA ALA A 138 -9.25 0.93 -0.51
C ALA A 138 -9.90 -0.45 -0.68
N GLN A 139 -10.70 -0.62 -1.72
CA GLN A 139 -11.35 -1.90 -2.03
C GLN A 139 -10.30 -2.98 -2.36
N ARG A 140 -9.38 -2.69 -3.29
CA ARG A 140 -8.34 -3.64 -3.70
C ARG A 140 -7.41 -4.02 -2.56
N GLY A 141 -6.98 -3.05 -1.74
CA GLY A 141 -6.13 -3.30 -0.57
C GLY A 141 -6.82 -4.19 0.44
N SER A 142 -8.09 -3.94 0.74
CA SER A 142 -8.91 -4.78 1.62
C SER A 142 -9.06 -6.21 1.08
N ASP A 143 -9.34 -6.36 -0.21
CA ASP A 143 -9.46 -7.68 -0.85
C ASP A 143 -8.15 -8.46 -0.81
N LEU A 144 -7.02 -7.80 -1.09
CA LEU A 144 -5.69 -8.42 -1.03
C LEU A 144 -5.31 -8.87 0.38
N VAL A 145 -5.60 -8.05 1.38
CA VAL A 145 -5.33 -8.38 2.79
C VAL A 145 -6.20 -9.55 3.24
N SER A 146 -7.48 -9.57 2.84
CA SER A 146 -8.44 -10.62 3.18
C SER A 146 -8.20 -11.92 2.42
N ALA A 147 -7.63 -11.88 1.22
CA ALA A 147 -7.26 -13.04 0.41
C ALA A 147 -6.02 -13.79 0.92
N GLY A 148 -5.59 -13.55 2.18
CA GLY A 148 -4.52 -14.27 2.85
C GLY A 148 -4.81 -15.76 2.97
N ARG A 149 -4.01 -16.45 3.77
CA ARG A 149 -4.19 -17.89 4.05
C ARG A 149 -5.62 -18.17 4.49
N PRO A 150 -6.33 -19.13 3.85
CA PRO A 150 -7.70 -19.46 4.26
C PRO A 150 -7.71 -19.95 5.70
N PRO A 151 -8.78 -19.69 6.47
CA PRO A 151 -8.88 -20.19 7.83
C PRO A 151 -9.06 -21.72 7.84
N CYS A 152 -8.40 -22.37 8.77
CA CYS A 152 -8.62 -23.78 9.02
C CYS A 152 -10.07 -24.02 9.49
N ARG A 153 -10.79 -24.92 8.83
CA ARG A 153 -12.18 -25.27 9.18
C ARG A 153 -12.37 -25.86 10.57
N TYR A 154 -11.28 -26.32 11.21
CA TYR A 154 -11.34 -26.93 12.53
C TYR A 154 -10.96 -25.97 13.67
N CYS A 155 -9.92 -25.18 13.50
CA CYS A 155 -9.41 -24.29 14.56
C CYS A 155 -9.51 -22.79 14.21
N GLY A 156 -9.84 -22.43 12.97
CA GLY A 156 -9.93 -21.04 12.52
C GLY A 156 -8.58 -20.34 12.29
N LEU A 157 -7.46 -20.99 12.62
CA LEU A 157 -6.12 -20.44 12.36
C LEU A 157 -5.80 -20.46 10.86
N PRO A 158 -4.95 -19.54 10.37
CA PRO A 158 -4.55 -19.50 8.97
C PRO A 158 -3.89 -20.82 8.54
N LEU A 159 -4.30 -21.32 7.38
CA LEU A 159 -3.70 -22.49 6.73
C LEU A 159 -2.54 -22.07 5.84
N ASP A 160 -1.37 -22.67 6.04
CA ASP A 160 -0.28 -22.61 5.08
C ASP A 160 -0.59 -23.49 3.86
N PRO A 161 0.03 -23.23 2.68
CA PRO A 161 -0.15 -24.06 1.49
C PRO A 161 0.17 -25.55 1.73
N ASP A 162 1.12 -25.82 2.62
CA ASP A 162 1.55 -27.18 3.01
C ASP A 162 0.83 -27.70 4.27
N GLY A 163 -0.18 -26.97 4.74
CA GLY A 163 -0.93 -27.29 5.96
C GLY A 163 -0.33 -26.68 7.22
N HIS A 164 -0.96 -26.96 8.36
CA HIS A 164 -0.48 -26.52 9.66
C HIS A 164 -0.75 -27.58 10.74
N PRO A 165 0.04 -27.62 11.83
CA PRO A 165 -0.29 -28.45 12.97
C PRO A 165 -1.56 -27.92 13.65
N CYS A 166 -2.70 -28.58 13.39
CA CYS A 166 -3.98 -28.13 13.92
C CYS A 166 -4.16 -28.56 15.37
N PRO A 167 -4.35 -27.61 16.32
CA PRO A 167 -4.56 -27.96 17.75
C PRO A 167 -5.81 -28.81 18.02
N ARG A 168 -6.75 -28.84 17.04
CA ARG A 168 -8.01 -29.60 17.14
C ARG A 168 -7.99 -30.95 16.42
N MET A 169 -6.86 -31.32 15.84
CA MET A 169 -6.71 -32.61 15.16
C MET A 169 -5.79 -33.59 15.89
N ASN A 170 -5.44 -33.31 17.13
CA ASN A 170 -4.75 -34.28 18.04
C ASN A 170 -5.74 -35.06 18.84
#